data_3389900c1aeba18eb4103ae0edccb392
#
_entry.id   3389900c1aeba18eb4103ae0edccb392
#
_cell.length_a   1.000
_cell.length_b   1.000
_cell.length_c   1.000
_cell.angle_alpha   90.00
_cell.angle_beta   90.00
_cell.angle_gamma   90.00
#
_symmetry.space_group_name_H-M   'P 1'
#
loop_
_entity.id
_entity.type
_entity.pdbx_description
1 polymer ?
#
loop_
_entity_poly.entity_id
_entity_poly.type
_entity_poly.pdbx_seq_one_letter_code
_entity_poly.pdbx_strand_id
1 'polypeptide(L)'
;IEKNIQLIDWETITNIKGQRLIAFGRFAGIVGCYNGLLGYGVKSKRYSLKRAHLCEDRQEMEEELEKLNLPKDFKLVITGGGRVGKGALEVIAKTNIQKVSPEDFLYKEFNFPVYTQLDVEDYVSRKDNKSFDKSAFFNDPTGHSSTFMKYAKVADLYVACHYWDNRSPFIF
;
A
#
# COMPACT_ATOMS: atom_id res chain seq x y z
N ILE A 1 31.02 -8.35 -21.13
CA ILE A 1 32.36 -7.76 -21.08
C ILE A 1 33.09 -7.96 -22.43
N GLU A 2 32.91 -9.11 -23.08
CA GLU A 2 33.48 -9.35 -24.43
C GLU A 2 33.07 -8.31 -25.48
N LYS A 3 31.92 -7.66 -25.31
CA LYS A 3 31.41 -6.61 -26.20
C LYS A 3 31.76 -5.19 -25.75
N ASN A 4 32.65 -5.01 -24.77
CA ASN A 4 33.06 -3.71 -24.21
C ASN A 4 31.87 -2.80 -23.82
N ILE A 5 30.84 -3.39 -23.20
CA ILE A 5 29.64 -2.70 -22.74
C ILE A 5 29.88 -2.15 -21.33
N GLN A 6 29.62 -0.87 -21.11
CA GLN A 6 29.57 -0.28 -19.79
C GLN A 6 28.14 -0.36 -19.24
N LEU A 7 27.97 -1.06 -18.10
CA LEU A 7 26.71 -1.13 -17.36
C LEU A 7 26.78 -0.21 -16.15
N ILE A 8 25.81 0.67 -15.99
CA ILE A 8 25.64 1.51 -14.81
C ILE A 8 24.36 1.06 -14.09
N ASP A 9 24.50 0.41 -12.94
CA ASP A 9 23.37 0.04 -12.09
C ASP A 9 23.05 1.22 -11.15
N TRP A 10 21.98 1.94 -11.46
CA TRP A 10 21.52 3.08 -10.65
C TRP A 10 20.97 2.67 -9.27
N GLU A 11 20.61 1.40 -9.07
CA GLU A 11 20.15 0.91 -7.74
C GLU A 11 21.29 0.87 -6.73
N THR A 12 22.52 0.84 -7.18
CA THR A 12 23.72 0.89 -6.34
C THR A 12 24.18 2.30 -6.02
N ILE A 13 23.57 3.33 -6.62
CA ILE A 13 23.94 4.74 -6.37
C ILE A 13 23.38 5.14 -4.99
N THR A 14 24.30 5.38 -4.06
CA THR A 14 23.96 5.72 -2.67
C THR A 14 24.59 7.05 -2.25
N ASN A 15 24.05 7.67 -1.21
CA ASN A 15 24.70 8.78 -0.52
C ASN A 15 25.79 8.28 0.42
N ILE A 16 26.51 9.22 1.08
CA ILE A 16 27.56 8.93 2.06
C ILE A 16 27.11 8.06 3.25
N LYS A 17 25.79 8.00 3.52
CA LYS A 17 25.18 7.17 4.56
C LYS A 17 24.71 5.80 4.05
N GLY A 18 25.02 5.40 2.82
CA GLY A 18 24.60 4.15 2.20
C GLY A 18 23.13 4.11 1.78
N GLN A 19 22.42 5.24 1.80
CA GLN A 19 21.02 5.30 1.39
C GLN A 19 20.91 5.44 -0.13
N ARG A 20 20.08 4.62 -0.77
CA ARG A 20 19.82 4.70 -2.22
C ARG A 20 19.27 6.07 -2.60
N LEU A 21 19.89 6.72 -3.57
CA LEU A 21 19.45 8.02 -4.10
C LEU A 21 18.28 7.88 -5.07
N ILE A 22 18.31 6.83 -5.90
CA ILE A 22 17.28 6.56 -6.89
C ILE A 22 16.39 5.42 -6.39
N ALA A 23 15.10 5.68 -6.27
CA ALA A 23 14.12 4.69 -5.81
C ALA A 23 12.71 5.04 -6.32
N PHE A 24 12.00 4.04 -6.80
CA PHE A 24 10.68 4.18 -7.44
C PHE A 24 9.50 3.92 -6.48
N GLY A 25 9.71 3.90 -5.16
CA GLY A 25 8.68 3.58 -4.19
C GLY A 25 7.41 4.42 -4.31
N ARG A 26 7.51 5.73 -4.59
CA ARG A 26 6.34 6.58 -4.83
C ARG A 26 5.52 6.09 -6.01
N PHE A 27 6.16 5.82 -7.14
CA PHE A 27 5.48 5.33 -8.35
C PHE A 27 4.92 3.91 -8.18
N ALA A 28 5.62 3.04 -7.43
CA ALA A 28 5.09 1.73 -7.06
C ALA A 28 3.78 1.86 -6.28
N GLY A 29 3.69 2.82 -5.37
CA GLY A 29 2.46 3.11 -4.63
C GLY A 29 1.33 3.64 -5.52
N ILE A 30 1.64 4.58 -6.41
CA ILE A 30 0.67 5.12 -7.38
C ILE A 30 0.10 4.01 -8.24
N VAL A 31 0.95 3.28 -8.97
CA VAL A 31 0.51 2.25 -9.90
C VAL A 31 -0.10 1.05 -9.17
N GLY A 32 0.46 0.67 -8.00
CA GLY A 32 -0.06 -0.43 -7.20
C GLY A 32 -1.48 -0.17 -6.67
N CYS A 33 -1.74 1.03 -6.15
CA CYS A 33 -3.08 1.40 -5.68
C CYS A 33 -4.09 1.47 -6.85
N TYR A 34 -3.72 2.10 -7.96
CA TYR A 34 -4.53 2.14 -9.16
C TYR A 34 -4.88 0.73 -9.67
N ASN A 35 -3.88 -0.15 -9.79
CA ASN A 35 -4.09 -1.54 -10.22
C ASN A 35 -4.95 -2.33 -9.22
N GLY A 36 -4.87 -2.03 -7.93
CA GLY A 36 -5.76 -2.60 -6.92
C GLY A 36 -7.21 -2.24 -7.19
N LEU A 37 -7.50 -0.96 -7.44
CA LEU A 37 -8.85 -0.50 -7.81
C LEU A 37 -9.30 -1.10 -9.13
N LEU A 38 -8.44 -1.16 -10.16
CA LEU A 38 -8.73 -1.85 -11.42
C LEU A 38 -9.08 -3.32 -11.18
N GLY A 39 -8.27 -4.02 -10.37
CA GLY A 39 -8.51 -5.43 -10.03
C GLY A 39 -9.84 -5.65 -9.31
N TYR A 40 -10.21 -4.75 -8.41
CA TYR A 40 -11.52 -4.78 -7.75
C TYR A 40 -12.66 -4.60 -8.76
N GLY A 41 -12.53 -3.65 -9.70
CA GLY A 41 -13.53 -3.44 -10.77
C GLY A 41 -13.74 -4.68 -11.62
N VAL A 42 -12.65 -5.34 -12.04
CA VAL A 42 -12.69 -6.60 -12.81
C VAL A 42 -13.36 -7.72 -12.00
N LYS A 43 -12.96 -7.90 -10.74
CA LYS A 43 -13.50 -8.94 -9.85
C LYS A 43 -14.99 -8.73 -9.58
N SER A 44 -15.39 -7.51 -9.27
CA SER A 44 -16.77 -7.16 -8.93
C SER A 44 -17.69 -6.97 -10.17
N LYS A 45 -17.11 -6.83 -11.36
CA LYS A 45 -17.80 -6.52 -12.62
C LYS A 45 -18.59 -5.20 -12.58
N ARG A 46 -18.16 -4.24 -11.73
CA ARG A 46 -18.88 -2.97 -11.53
C ARG A 46 -18.39 -1.86 -12.44
N TYR A 47 -17.12 -1.88 -12.81
CA TYR A 47 -16.48 -0.90 -13.70
C TYR A 47 -15.21 -1.50 -14.31
N SER A 48 -14.68 -0.83 -15.32
CA SER A 48 -13.40 -1.18 -15.94
C SER A 48 -12.55 0.08 -16.10
N LEU A 49 -11.29 -0.01 -15.71
CA LEU A 49 -10.30 1.05 -15.92
C LEU A 49 -9.31 0.62 -17.01
N LYS A 50 -8.76 1.59 -17.74
CA LYS A 50 -7.64 1.38 -18.66
C LYS A 50 -6.42 0.93 -17.83
N ARG A 51 -5.66 -0.04 -18.33
CA ARG A 51 -4.45 -0.49 -17.60
C ARG A 51 -3.43 0.64 -17.54
N ALA A 52 -2.79 0.87 -16.40
CA ALA A 52 -1.86 1.98 -16.18
C ALA A 52 -0.76 2.10 -17.26
N HIS A 53 -0.21 0.97 -17.73
CA HIS A 53 0.84 0.96 -18.77
C HIS A 53 0.31 1.25 -20.20
N LEU A 54 -1.00 1.35 -20.38
CA LEU A 54 -1.64 1.76 -21.63
C LEU A 54 -2.08 3.22 -21.61
N CYS A 55 -2.06 3.89 -20.44
CA CYS A 55 -2.31 5.32 -20.35
C CYS A 55 -1.13 6.08 -20.93
N GLU A 56 -1.40 7.16 -21.62
CA GLU A 56 -0.37 8.02 -22.22
C GLU A 56 0.47 8.69 -21.14
N ASP A 57 -0.20 9.14 -20.07
CA ASP A 57 0.45 9.80 -18.94
C ASP A 57 -0.33 9.57 -17.63
N ARG A 58 0.14 10.28 -16.60
CA ARG A 58 -0.50 10.24 -15.27
C ARG A 58 -1.89 10.90 -15.29
N GLN A 59 -2.09 11.93 -16.08
CA GLN A 59 -3.36 12.64 -16.14
C GLN A 59 -4.45 11.72 -16.67
N GLU A 60 -4.21 11.01 -17.78
CA GLU A 60 -5.14 10.02 -18.29
C GLU A 60 -5.47 8.93 -17.29
N MET A 61 -4.44 8.46 -16.53
CA MET A 61 -4.65 7.48 -15.48
C MET A 61 -5.53 8.03 -14.34
N GLU A 62 -5.41 9.31 -14.00
CA GLU A 62 -6.24 9.96 -12.97
C GLU A 62 -7.68 10.17 -13.47
N GLU A 63 -7.89 10.51 -14.75
CA GLU A 63 -9.21 10.63 -15.39
C GLU A 63 -9.95 9.29 -15.41
N GLU A 64 -9.25 8.17 -15.58
CA GLU A 64 -9.85 6.85 -15.50
C GLU A 64 -10.50 6.58 -14.12
N LEU A 65 -10.00 7.19 -13.03
CA LEU A 65 -10.60 7.03 -11.71
C LEU A 65 -12.02 7.61 -11.59
N GLU A 66 -12.44 8.49 -12.49
CA GLU A 66 -13.81 9.00 -12.54
C GLU A 66 -14.84 7.90 -12.87
N LYS A 67 -14.39 6.79 -13.46
CA LYS A 67 -15.21 5.61 -13.78
C LYS A 67 -15.49 4.72 -12.57
N LEU A 68 -14.88 5.00 -11.41
CA LEU A 68 -15.07 4.19 -10.23
C LEU A 68 -16.54 4.14 -9.80
N ASN A 69 -17.07 2.93 -9.69
CA ASN A 69 -18.40 2.65 -9.17
C ASN A 69 -18.30 1.70 -7.98
N LEU A 70 -17.80 2.24 -6.87
CA LEU A 70 -17.61 1.48 -5.63
C LEU A 70 -18.94 1.31 -4.88
N PRO A 71 -19.15 0.19 -4.15
CA PRO A 71 -20.25 0.06 -3.21
C PRO A 71 -20.18 1.14 -2.12
N LYS A 72 -21.32 1.51 -1.55
CA LYS A 72 -21.36 2.50 -0.46
C LYS A 72 -20.61 2.04 0.80
N ASP A 73 -20.58 0.75 1.04
CA ASP A 73 -19.92 0.09 2.17
C ASP A 73 -18.49 -0.37 1.85
N PHE A 74 -17.93 0.03 0.71
CA PHE A 74 -16.58 -0.35 0.30
C PHE A 74 -15.52 0.09 1.30
N LYS A 75 -14.65 -0.86 1.69
CA LYS A 75 -13.58 -0.68 2.67
C LYS A 75 -12.20 -1.02 2.08
N LEU A 76 -11.31 -0.04 2.02
CA LEU A 76 -9.93 -0.20 1.56
C LEU A 76 -8.96 -0.05 2.72
N VAL A 77 -8.02 -1.00 2.88
CA VAL A 77 -6.95 -0.91 3.87
C VAL A 77 -5.59 -0.76 3.19
N ILE A 78 -4.78 0.19 3.69
CA ILE A 78 -3.42 0.46 3.22
C ILE A 78 -2.48 0.25 4.39
N THR A 79 -1.39 -0.50 4.20
CA THR A 79 -0.34 -0.63 5.22
C THR A 79 0.90 0.18 4.85
N GLY A 80 1.50 0.84 5.84
CA GLY A 80 2.74 1.58 5.70
C GLY A 80 2.59 3.04 5.32
N GLY A 81 3.38 3.89 5.98
CA GLY A 81 3.41 5.36 5.81
C GLY A 81 4.63 5.87 5.03
N GLY A 82 5.42 4.98 4.42
CA GLY A 82 6.61 5.32 3.66
C GLY A 82 6.33 5.91 2.27
N ARG A 83 7.35 5.94 1.41
CA ARG A 83 7.24 6.48 0.03
C ARG A 83 6.17 5.77 -0.80
N VAL A 84 6.03 4.44 -0.63
CA VAL A 84 5.02 3.65 -1.33
C VAL A 84 3.62 4.03 -0.85
N GLY A 85 3.40 4.07 0.48
CA GLY A 85 2.11 4.47 1.05
C GLY A 85 1.69 5.90 0.65
N LYS A 86 2.64 6.84 0.63
CA LYS A 86 2.38 8.21 0.15
C LYS A 86 1.94 8.21 -1.32
N GLY A 87 2.59 7.39 -2.18
CA GLY A 87 2.17 7.25 -3.57
C GLY A 87 0.76 6.67 -3.71
N ALA A 88 0.41 5.66 -2.92
CA ALA A 88 -0.96 5.12 -2.90
C ALA A 88 -2.00 6.18 -2.49
N LEU A 89 -1.68 7.01 -1.49
CA LEU A 89 -2.57 8.09 -1.05
C LEU A 89 -2.77 9.17 -2.12
N GLU A 90 -1.81 9.40 -3.02
CA GLU A 90 -1.99 10.33 -4.15
C GLU A 90 -3.12 9.86 -5.09
N VAL A 91 -3.26 8.55 -5.28
CA VAL A 91 -4.37 7.97 -6.06
C VAL A 91 -5.69 8.10 -5.30
N ILE A 92 -5.69 7.76 -4.02
CA ILE A 92 -6.90 7.87 -3.19
C ILE A 92 -7.42 9.31 -3.13
N ALA A 93 -6.51 10.31 -3.08
CA ALA A 93 -6.88 11.72 -3.07
C ALA A 93 -7.62 12.20 -4.35
N LYS A 94 -7.58 11.39 -5.43
CA LYS A 94 -8.33 11.64 -6.69
C LYS A 94 -9.68 10.89 -6.73
N THR A 95 -10.08 10.29 -5.62
CA THR A 95 -11.33 9.53 -5.49
C THR A 95 -12.21 10.12 -4.40
N ASN A 96 -13.43 9.61 -4.27
CA ASN A 96 -14.35 9.96 -3.19
C ASN A 96 -14.22 9.05 -1.95
N ILE A 97 -13.16 8.24 -1.86
CA ILE A 97 -12.93 7.33 -0.72
C ILE A 97 -12.45 8.13 0.48
N GLN A 98 -13.18 8.11 1.59
CA GLN A 98 -12.91 8.94 2.76
C GLN A 98 -12.02 8.24 3.78
N LYS A 99 -11.11 8.99 4.42
CA LYS A 99 -10.25 8.46 5.47
C LYS A 99 -11.02 8.27 6.78
N VAL A 100 -10.81 7.13 7.43
CA VAL A 100 -11.32 6.84 8.77
C VAL A 100 -10.20 6.32 9.67
N SER A 101 -10.42 6.35 11.00
CA SER A 101 -9.47 5.76 11.95
C SER A 101 -9.43 4.23 11.81
N PRO A 102 -8.32 3.56 12.21
CA PRO A 102 -8.26 2.09 12.23
C PRO A 102 -9.37 1.46 13.08
N GLU A 103 -9.76 2.09 14.18
CA GLU A 103 -10.84 1.62 15.07
C GLU A 103 -12.19 1.73 14.38
N ASP A 104 -12.52 2.89 13.79
CA ASP A 104 -13.77 3.10 13.06
C ASP A 104 -13.89 2.16 11.87
N PHE A 105 -12.79 1.90 11.17
CA PHE A 105 -12.74 0.96 10.06
C PHE A 105 -13.16 -0.46 10.47
N LEU A 106 -12.79 -0.90 11.66
CA LEU A 106 -13.12 -2.23 12.17
C LEU A 106 -14.57 -2.32 12.65
N TYR A 107 -15.07 -1.29 13.34
CA TYR A 107 -16.28 -1.42 14.15
C TYR A 107 -17.47 -0.58 13.68
N LYS A 108 -17.26 0.35 12.71
CA LYS A 108 -18.36 1.15 12.18
C LYS A 108 -18.80 0.69 10.81
N GLU A 109 -20.08 0.87 10.52
CA GLU A 109 -20.65 0.76 9.19
C GLU A 109 -20.67 2.15 8.55
N PHE A 110 -20.49 2.19 7.24
CA PHE A 110 -20.47 3.43 6.46
C PHE A 110 -21.43 3.30 5.28
N ASN A 111 -21.97 4.43 4.85
CA ASN A 111 -22.82 4.54 3.65
C ASN A 111 -22.10 5.25 2.48
N PHE A 112 -20.78 5.33 2.57
CA PHE A 112 -19.85 5.86 1.57
C PHE A 112 -18.53 5.09 1.64
N PRO A 113 -17.76 5.02 0.52
CA PRO A 113 -16.49 4.31 0.49
C PRO A 113 -15.47 4.90 1.48
N VAL A 114 -14.78 4.03 2.21
CA VAL A 114 -13.79 4.45 3.20
C VAL A 114 -12.45 3.75 3.03
N TYR A 115 -11.38 4.41 3.49
CA TYR A 115 -10.10 3.76 3.67
C TYR A 115 -9.50 4.04 5.04
N THR A 116 -8.65 3.13 5.48
CA THR A 116 -7.74 3.37 6.61
C THR A 116 -6.31 3.09 6.20
N GLN A 117 -5.38 3.87 6.75
CA GLN A 117 -3.95 3.63 6.61
C GLN A 117 -3.41 3.19 7.95
N LEU A 118 -2.79 2.01 7.96
CA LEU A 118 -2.23 1.37 9.14
C LEU A 118 -0.72 1.60 9.22
N ASP A 119 -0.25 1.98 10.38
CA ASP A 119 1.17 1.86 10.73
C ASP A 119 1.44 0.45 11.28
N VAL A 120 2.70 0.05 11.37
CA VAL A 120 3.09 -1.30 11.75
C VAL A 120 2.53 -1.72 13.12
N GLU A 121 2.41 -0.80 14.06
CA GLU A 121 1.85 -1.03 15.39
C GLU A 121 0.35 -1.37 15.41
N ASP A 122 -0.37 -1.02 14.33
CA ASP A 122 -1.81 -1.33 14.21
C ASP A 122 -2.06 -2.81 13.88
N TYR A 123 -1.09 -3.46 13.22
CA TYR A 123 -1.25 -4.82 12.68
C TYR A 123 -0.14 -5.81 13.05
N VAL A 124 0.80 -5.40 13.94
CA VAL A 124 1.83 -6.26 14.50
C VAL A 124 1.84 -6.11 16.01
N SER A 125 1.98 -7.22 16.72
CA SER A 125 2.13 -7.25 18.19
C SER A 125 3.33 -8.06 18.61
N ARG A 126 3.85 -7.80 19.80
CA ARG A 126 4.89 -8.61 20.42
C ARG A 126 4.31 -9.92 20.95
N LYS A 127 5.03 -11.02 20.76
CA LYS A 127 4.64 -12.34 21.31
C LYS A 127 4.71 -12.42 22.83
N ASP A 128 5.52 -11.56 23.46
CA ASP A 128 5.68 -11.49 24.92
C ASP A 128 4.66 -10.54 25.60
N ASN A 129 3.68 -10.03 24.84
CA ASN A 129 2.62 -9.10 25.29
C ASN A 129 3.12 -7.77 25.89
N LYS A 130 4.38 -7.40 25.70
CA LYS A 130 4.87 -6.07 26.07
C LYS A 130 4.43 -5.02 25.06
N SER A 131 4.57 -3.75 25.44
CA SER A 131 4.30 -2.62 24.54
C SER A 131 5.13 -2.72 23.27
N PHE A 132 4.53 -2.35 22.11
CA PHE A 132 5.22 -2.33 20.84
C PHE A 132 6.30 -1.26 20.81
N ASP A 133 7.48 -1.62 20.30
CA ASP A 133 8.59 -0.70 20.03
C ASP A 133 8.95 -0.80 18.55
N LYS A 134 8.73 0.29 17.83
CA LYS A 134 8.93 0.37 16.38
C LYS A 134 10.40 0.19 15.97
N SER A 135 11.32 0.75 16.76
CA SER A 135 12.76 0.63 16.51
C SER A 135 13.24 -0.79 16.74
N ALA A 136 12.79 -1.42 17.83
CA ALA A 136 13.10 -2.82 18.12
C ALA A 136 12.54 -3.74 17.03
N PHE A 137 11.31 -3.52 16.54
CA PHE A 137 10.73 -4.29 15.46
C PHE A 137 11.53 -4.19 14.16
N PHE A 138 11.96 -3.00 13.75
CA PHE A 138 12.75 -2.86 12.53
C PHE A 138 14.17 -3.42 12.63
N ASN A 139 14.73 -3.51 13.83
CA ASN A 139 16.03 -4.15 14.06
C ASN A 139 15.89 -5.68 14.08
N ASP A 140 14.91 -6.21 14.80
CA ASP A 140 14.61 -7.64 14.88
C ASP A 140 13.10 -7.91 14.97
N PRO A 141 12.44 -8.29 13.87
CA PRO A 141 11.01 -8.58 13.84
C PRO A 141 10.64 -9.96 14.39
N THR A 142 11.58 -10.87 14.68
CA THR A 142 11.31 -12.29 14.99
C THR A 142 10.44 -12.52 16.21
N GLY A 143 10.53 -11.62 17.20
CA GLY A 143 9.70 -11.64 18.42
C GLY A 143 8.26 -11.15 18.26
N HIS A 144 7.79 -10.96 17.01
CA HIS A 144 6.49 -10.36 16.73
C HIS A 144 5.56 -11.31 15.96
N SER A 145 4.27 -11.00 15.97
CA SER A 145 3.22 -11.73 15.24
C SER A 145 2.27 -10.75 14.57
N SER A 146 1.67 -11.18 13.46
CA SER A 146 0.65 -10.39 12.76
C SER A 146 -0.69 -10.42 13.50
N THR A 147 -1.34 -9.26 13.57
CA THR A 147 -2.73 -9.09 13.99
C THR A 147 -3.59 -8.53 12.85
N PHE A 148 -3.07 -8.55 11.62
CA PHE A 148 -3.71 -7.95 10.44
C PHE A 148 -5.02 -8.62 10.04
N MET A 149 -5.21 -9.90 10.38
CA MET A 149 -6.41 -10.66 9.99
C MET A 149 -7.72 -9.97 10.38
N LYS A 150 -7.74 -9.18 11.47
CA LYS A 150 -8.93 -8.40 11.88
C LYS A 150 -9.34 -7.39 10.81
N TYR A 151 -8.36 -6.75 10.12
CA TYR A 151 -8.61 -5.84 9.02
C TYR A 151 -8.96 -6.57 7.72
N ALA A 152 -8.25 -7.67 7.43
CA ALA A 152 -8.51 -8.46 6.22
C ALA A 152 -9.94 -9.00 6.14
N LYS A 153 -10.55 -9.32 7.29
CA LYS A 153 -11.93 -9.84 7.36
C LYS A 153 -13.01 -8.82 6.99
N VAL A 154 -12.71 -7.54 7.12
CA VAL A 154 -13.68 -6.45 6.87
C VAL A 154 -13.34 -5.59 5.67
N ALA A 155 -12.17 -5.80 5.05
CA ALA A 155 -11.72 -5.05 3.89
C ALA A 155 -12.12 -5.73 2.58
N ASP A 156 -12.56 -4.93 1.60
CA ASP A 156 -12.80 -5.37 0.22
C ASP A 156 -11.52 -5.34 -0.60
N LEU A 157 -10.61 -4.42 -0.28
CA LEU A 157 -9.34 -4.24 -0.98
C LEU A 157 -8.21 -3.96 0.01
N TYR A 158 -7.09 -4.62 -0.19
CA TYR A 158 -5.85 -4.39 0.53
C TYR A 158 -4.73 -3.93 -0.40
N VAL A 159 -4.07 -2.82 -0.03
CA VAL A 159 -2.89 -2.28 -0.73
C VAL A 159 -1.69 -2.33 0.21
N ALA A 160 -0.77 -3.26 -0.08
CA ALA A 160 0.44 -3.49 0.71
C ALA A 160 1.52 -2.47 0.35
N CYS A 161 1.75 -1.48 1.22
CA CYS A 161 2.76 -0.44 1.03
C CYS A 161 3.84 -0.44 2.11
N HIS A 162 3.81 -1.40 3.03
CA HIS A 162 4.81 -1.55 4.08
C HIS A 162 6.08 -2.21 3.54
N TYR A 163 7.19 -1.95 4.21
CA TYR A 163 8.42 -2.74 4.03
C TYR A 163 8.24 -4.12 4.64
N TRP A 164 8.67 -5.16 3.91
CA TRP A 164 8.66 -6.53 4.38
C TRP A 164 10.10 -7.08 4.36
N ASP A 165 10.47 -7.78 5.43
CA ASP A 165 11.72 -8.53 5.58
C ASP A 165 11.37 -10.01 5.74
N ASN A 166 12.22 -10.93 5.27
CA ASN A 166 11.97 -12.36 5.36
C ASN A 166 11.85 -12.89 6.80
N ARG A 167 12.29 -12.12 7.80
CA ARG A 167 12.14 -12.38 9.23
C ARG A 167 10.86 -11.80 9.80
N SER A 168 10.19 -10.92 9.06
CA SER A 168 8.93 -10.30 9.48
C SER A 168 7.82 -11.34 9.55
N PRO A 169 6.82 -11.17 10.47
CA PRO A 169 5.67 -12.06 10.49
C PRO A 169 4.91 -11.99 9.17
N PHE A 170 4.41 -13.12 8.71
CA PHE A 170 3.46 -13.15 7.60
C PHE A 170 2.23 -12.32 7.96
N ILE A 171 1.74 -11.54 7.01
CA ILE A 171 0.61 -10.62 7.25
C ILE A 171 -0.69 -11.43 7.46
N PHE A 172 -0.91 -12.49 6.65
CA PHE A 172 -2.04 -13.42 6.74
C PHE A 172 -1.69 -14.79 6.19
#